data_8d2bc8a936102f43a445ca11c565c81e
#
_entry.id   8d2bc8a936102f43a445ca11c565c81e
#
_cell.length_a   1.000
_cell.length_b   1.000
_cell.length_c   1.000
_cell.angle_alpha   90.00
_cell.angle_beta   90.00
_cell.angle_gamma   90.00
#
_symmetry.space_group_name_H-M   'P 1'
#
loop_
_entity.id
_entity.type
_entity.pdbx_description
1 polymer ?
#
loop_
_entity_poly.entity_id
_entity_poly.type
_entity_poly.pdbx_seq_one_letter_code
_entity_poly.pdbx_strand_id
1 'polypeptide(L)'
;ACTGYNEKLLKREQIPYWKIFTFGNSHAGYYPDSTATLYKLLFNNEGKILGAQAVGQEGTEKRIDVIASIMRNNGTIQELLDSELCYAPPYSSAKDPVNILGMCADNVLKGFLKPAFYEDLEDSYIIDVRNEENFKTKSINGAINIPEETLRNRLNEIPKDKKVILICNIGY
;
A
#
# COMPACT_ATOMS: atom_id res chain seq x y z
N ALA A 1 7.43 10.29 -9.79
CA ALA A 1 8.45 9.41 -10.38
C ALA A 1 7.83 8.06 -10.75
N CYS A 2 8.42 7.32 -11.70
CA CYS A 2 7.94 5.99 -12.09
C CYS A 2 9.05 5.19 -12.77
N THR A 3 8.89 3.85 -12.76
CA THR A 3 9.75 2.89 -13.47
C THR A 3 8.92 1.69 -13.93
N GLY A 4 9.37 0.98 -14.98
CA GLY A 4 8.73 -0.22 -15.51
C GLY A 4 7.37 0.03 -16.16
N TYR A 5 6.51 -0.98 -16.11
CA TYR A 5 5.18 -0.92 -16.69
C TYR A 5 4.22 -0.10 -15.82
N ASN A 6 3.27 0.57 -16.46
CA ASN A 6 2.10 1.10 -15.79
C ASN A 6 0.91 0.15 -15.95
N GLU A 7 -0.11 0.33 -15.13
CA GLU A 7 -1.31 -0.51 -15.13
C GLU A 7 -2.06 -0.50 -16.47
N LYS A 8 -2.08 0.66 -17.16
CA LYS A 8 -2.72 0.80 -18.46
C LYS A 8 -2.06 -0.09 -19.52
N LEU A 9 -0.73 -0.17 -19.50
CA LEU A 9 0.03 -1.03 -20.41
C LEU A 9 -0.20 -2.51 -20.10
N LEU A 10 -0.13 -2.91 -18.81
CA LEU A 10 -0.37 -4.30 -18.40
C LEU A 10 -1.79 -4.77 -18.79
N LYS A 11 -2.80 -3.92 -18.63
CA LYS A 11 -4.16 -4.22 -19.07
C LYS A 11 -4.26 -4.39 -20.59
N ARG A 12 -3.62 -3.50 -21.36
CA ARG A 12 -3.62 -3.57 -22.83
C ARG A 12 -2.94 -4.84 -23.35
N GLU A 13 -1.82 -5.22 -22.74
CA GLU A 13 -1.04 -6.41 -23.12
C GLU A 13 -1.55 -7.70 -22.45
N GLN A 14 -2.62 -7.62 -21.67
CA GLN A 14 -3.24 -8.74 -20.94
C GLN A 14 -2.25 -9.47 -20.01
N ILE A 15 -1.29 -8.75 -19.43
CA ILE A 15 -0.32 -9.28 -18.48
C ILE A 15 -0.95 -9.32 -17.09
N PRO A 16 -1.08 -10.51 -16.45
CA PRO A 16 -1.61 -10.60 -15.09
C PRO A 16 -0.71 -9.90 -14.09
N TYR A 17 -1.32 -9.16 -13.16
CA TYR A 17 -0.57 -8.44 -12.12
C TYR A 17 -1.39 -8.27 -10.85
N TRP A 18 -0.68 -8.14 -9.74
CA TRP A 18 -1.17 -7.55 -8.51
C TRP A 18 -0.79 -6.07 -8.46
N LYS A 19 -1.60 -5.30 -7.74
CA LYS A 19 -1.27 -3.91 -7.41
C LYS A 19 -1.46 -3.68 -5.91
N ILE A 20 -0.57 -2.88 -5.34
CA ILE A 20 -0.71 -2.36 -3.99
C ILE A 20 -0.40 -0.88 -3.98
N PHE A 21 -0.94 -0.21 -2.97
CA PHE A 21 -0.59 1.17 -2.63
C PHE A 21 -0.10 1.20 -1.20
N THR A 22 0.94 2.00 -0.94
CA THR A 22 1.43 2.27 0.40
C THR A 22 1.69 3.75 0.58
N PHE A 23 1.43 4.22 1.80
CA PHE A 23 1.81 5.56 2.21
C PHE A 23 3.13 5.52 2.97
N GLY A 24 3.91 6.56 2.84
CA GLY A 24 5.16 6.74 3.55
C GLY A 24 5.46 8.22 3.74
N ASN A 25 6.64 8.48 4.23
CA ASN A 25 7.15 9.83 4.37
C ASN A 25 8.46 10.00 3.58
N SER A 26 8.77 11.25 3.21
CA SER A 26 10.04 11.57 2.55
C SER A 26 11.24 11.16 3.41
N HIS A 27 11.12 11.33 4.75
CA HIS A 27 12.08 10.90 5.76
C HIS A 27 11.36 10.65 7.10
N ALA A 28 12.07 10.47 8.20
CA ALA A 28 11.46 10.15 9.49
C ALA A 28 10.43 11.21 9.90
N GLY A 29 9.19 10.77 10.20
CA GLY A 29 8.07 11.68 10.46
C GLY A 29 8.21 12.58 11.69
N TYR A 30 9.13 12.25 12.61
CA TYR A 30 9.46 13.08 13.77
C TYR A 30 10.59 14.11 13.47
N TYR A 31 11.22 14.03 12.30
CA TYR A 31 12.21 15.01 11.86
C TYR A 31 11.52 16.15 11.10
N PRO A 32 11.97 17.41 11.24
CA PRO A 32 11.31 18.56 10.61
C PRO A 32 11.14 18.42 9.10
N ASP A 33 10.07 19.01 8.58
CA ASP A 33 9.75 19.14 7.16
C ASP A 33 9.44 17.80 6.45
N SER A 34 9.13 16.74 7.19
CA SER A 34 8.71 15.47 6.62
C SER A 34 7.40 15.60 5.84
N THR A 35 7.40 15.17 4.59
CA THR A 35 6.24 15.24 3.69
C THR A 35 5.71 13.85 3.34
N ALA A 36 4.39 13.74 3.19
CA ALA A 36 3.75 12.48 2.82
C ALA A 36 4.10 12.07 1.38
N THR A 37 4.27 10.77 1.18
CA THR A 37 4.52 10.15 -0.12
C THR A 37 3.56 8.98 -0.33
N LEU A 38 3.15 8.76 -1.57
CA LEU A 38 2.32 7.64 -1.98
C LEU A 38 3.07 6.80 -3.01
N TYR A 39 3.07 5.51 -2.82
CA TYR A 39 3.71 4.55 -3.72
C TYR A 39 2.68 3.56 -4.25
N LYS A 40 2.87 3.15 -5.50
CA LYS A 40 2.14 2.06 -6.15
C LYS A 40 3.16 1.06 -6.69
N LEU A 41 2.96 -0.22 -6.39
CA LEU A 41 3.77 -1.32 -6.92
C LEU A 41 2.89 -2.25 -7.76
N LEU A 42 3.45 -2.69 -8.89
CA LEU A 42 2.87 -3.71 -9.77
C LEU A 42 3.82 -4.91 -9.82
N PHE A 43 3.31 -6.10 -9.56
CA PHE A 43 4.09 -7.35 -9.51
C PHE A 43 3.24 -8.54 -9.95
N ASN A 44 3.88 -9.65 -10.33
CA ASN A 44 3.17 -10.87 -10.74
C ASN A 44 3.06 -11.91 -9.61
N ASN A 45 2.48 -13.08 -9.90
CA ASN A 45 2.29 -14.15 -8.91
C ASN A 45 3.59 -14.75 -8.38
N GLU A 46 4.69 -14.64 -9.11
CA GLU A 46 6.01 -15.09 -8.71
C GLU A 46 6.78 -14.01 -7.95
N GLY A 47 6.14 -12.88 -7.66
CA GLY A 47 6.75 -11.76 -6.98
C GLY A 47 7.65 -10.88 -7.84
N LYS A 48 7.76 -11.13 -9.15
CA LYS A 48 8.54 -10.29 -10.05
C LYS A 48 7.94 -8.90 -10.14
N ILE A 49 8.77 -7.89 -9.92
CA ILE A 49 8.36 -6.50 -10.01
C ILE A 49 8.15 -6.13 -11.48
N LEU A 50 6.98 -5.61 -11.81
CA LEU A 50 6.60 -5.20 -13.16
C LEU A 50 6.73 -3.68 -13.34
N GLY A 51 6.49 -2.91 -12.28
CA GLY A 51 6.62 -1.47 -12.31
C GLY A 51 6.25 -0.81 -10.99
N ALA A 52 6.66 0.44 -10.84
CA ALA A 52 6.36 1.25 -9.67
C ALA A 52 6.12 2.70 -10.04
N GLN A 53 5.31 3.38 -9.23
CA GLN A 53 5.01 4.80 -9.33
C GLN A 53 5.06 5.42 -7.93
N ALA A 54 5.54 6.65 -7.84
CA ALA A 54 5.55 7.41 -6.60
C ALA A 54 5.11 8.85 -6.83
N VAL A 55 4.35 9.37 -5.87
CA VAL A 55 3.90 10.76 -5.80
C VAL A 55 4.23 11.31 -4.43
N GLY A 56 4.81 12.50 -4.38
CA GLY A 56 5.22 13.20 -3.18
C GLY A 56 6.03 14.42 -3.54
N GLN A 57 6.35 15.24 -2.55
CA GLN A 57 7.15 16.45 -2.75
C GLN A 57 8.65 16.15 -2.79
N GLU A 58 9.11 15.21 -1.96
CA GLU A 58 10.52 14.87 -1.80
C GLU A 58 10.75 13.37 -1.70
N GLY A 59 11.93 12.90 -2.13
CA GLY A 59 12.46 11.56 -1.92
C GLY A 59 11.74 10.44 -2.69
N THR A 60 10.82 10.76 -3.60
CA THR A 60 10.14 9.77 -4.44
C THR A 60 11.06 9.18 -5.50
N GLU A 61 11.93 10.01 -6.10
CA GLU A 61 12.90 9.61 -7.11
C GLU A 61 13.90 8.60 -6.57
N LYS A 62 14.45 8.84 -5.39
CA LYS A 62 15.38 7.93 -4.71
C LYS A 62 14.81 6.51 -4.58
N ARG A 63 13.55 6.39 -4.15
CA ARG A 63 12.89 5.09 -3.96
C ARG A 63 12.58 4.41 -5.29
N ILE A 64 12.19 5.19 -6.29
CA ILE A 64 11.98 4.67 -7.63
C ILE A 64 13.30 4.18 -8.26
N ASP A 65 14.42 4.86 -8.03
CA ASP A 65 15.73 4.43 -8.50
C ASP A 65 16.19 3.12 -7.84
N VAL A 66 15.92 2.94 -6.54
CA VAL A 66 16.16 1.66 -5.85
C VAL A 66 15.33 0.54 -6.49
N ILE A 67 14.03 0.77 -6.67
CA ILE A 67 13.14 -0.22 -7.29
C ILE A 67 13.60 -0.52 -8.73
N ALA A 68 13.95 0.49 -9.52
CA ALA A 68 14.44 0.33 -10.88
C ALA A 68 15.72 -0.49 -10.94
N SER A 69 16.64 -0.28 -10.01
CA SER A 69 17.89 -1.05 -9.89
C SER A 69 17.61 -2.53 -9.58
N ILE A 70 16.70 -2.80 -8.63
CA ILE A 70 16.28 -4.16 -8.30
C ILE A 70 15.60 -4.84 -9.50
N MET A 71 14.68 -4.15 -10.17
CA MET A 71 14.03 -4.65 -11.39
C MET A 71 15.04 -4.98 -12.49
N ARG A 72 16.06 -4.13 -12.70
CA ARG A 72 17.09 -4.33 -13.73
C ARG A 72 17.88 -5.61 -13.51
N ASN A 73 18.04 -6.03 -12.25
CA ASN A 73 18.71 -7.26 -11.86
C ASN A 73 17.75 -8.47 -11.73
N ASN A 74 16.56 -8.39 -12.33
CA ASN A 74 15.50 -9.41 -12.24
C ASN A 74 15.05 -9.70 -10.82
N GLY A 75 15.19 -8.72 -9.92
CA GLY A 75 14.75 -8.83 -8.53
C GLY A 75 13.23 -8.89 -8.38
N THR A 76 12.82 -9.40 -7.25
CA THR A 76 11.44 -9.64 -6.85
C THR A 76 11.03 -8.73 -5.70
N ILE A 77 9.82 -8.90 -5.21
CA ILE A 77 9.36 -8.22 -3.99
C ILE A 77 10.18 -8.60 -2.77
N GLN A 78 10.84 -9.77 -2.77
CA GLN A 78 11.68 -10.21 -1.67
C GLN A 78 12.92 -9.31 -1.51
N GLU A 79 13.56 -8.92 -2.61
CA GLU A 79 14.67 -7.99 -2.56
C GLU A 79 14.25 -6.59 -2.08
N LEU A 80 12.99 -6.16 -2.33
CA LEU A 80 12.48 -4.92 -1.72
C LEU A 80 12.35 -5.06 -0.20
N LEU A 81 11.81 -6.19 0.26
CA LEU A 81 11.60 -6.47 1.67
C LEU A 81 12.93 -6.55 2.43
N ASP A 82 13.93 -7.24 1.85
CA ASP A 82 15.21 -7.53 2.48
C ASP A 82 16.28 -6.43 2.27
N SER A 83 15.95 -5.37 1.51
CA SER A 83 16.88 -4.29 1.24
C SER A 83 17.32 -3.59 2.53
N GLU A 84 18.63 -3.55 2.78
CA GLU A 84 19.24 -2.72 3.82
C GLU A 84 19.58 -1.34 3.24
N LEU A 85 18.64 -0.41 3.37
CA LEU A 85 18.81 0.94 2.85
C LEU A 85 19.40 1.86 3.92
N CYS A 86 20.17 2.86 3.47
CA CYS A 86 20.76 3.82 4.38
C CYS A 86 19.69 4.56 5.18
N TYR A 87 19.90 4.70 6.49
CA TYR A 87 19.00 5.37 7.40
C TYR A 87 19.73 6.43 8.22
N ALA A 88 19.16 7.63 8.18
CA ALA A 88 19.29 8.63 9.23
C ALA A 88 18.02 9.49 9.19
N PRO A 89 17.57 10.07 10.30
CA PRO A 89 16.29 10.81 10.38
C PRO A 89 16.04 11.81 9.25
N PRO A 90 17.04 12.61 8.79
CA PRO A 90 16.84 13.57 7.69
C PRO A 90 16.65 12.93 6.31
N TYR A 91 16.99 11.66 6.13
CA TYR A 91 17.07 11.03 4.80
C TYR A 91 16.07 9.93 4.56
N SER A 92 15.65 9.21 5.60
CA SER A 92 14.76 8.07 5.47
C SER A 92 14.06 7.75 6.79
N SER A 93 13.17 6.77 6.77
CA SER A 93 12.60 6.11 7.93
C SER A 93 13.34 4.80 8.20
N ALA A 94 13.31 4.30 9.45
CA ALA A 94 13.94 3.04 9.82
C ALA A 94 13.43 1.84 8.99
N LYS A 95 12.12 1.85 8.66
CA LYS A 95 11.54 1.05 7.58
C LYS A 95 11.27 1.99 6.42
N ASP A 96 12.11 1.91 5.38
CA ASP A 96 11.92 2.74 4.19
C ASP A 96 10.62 2.33 3.46
N PRO A 97 9.93 3.26 2.78
CA PRO A 97 8.80 2.93 1.92
C PRO A 97 9.04 1.77 0.94
N VAL A 98 10.27 1.56 0.48
CA VAL A 98 10.65 0.40 -0.36
C VAL A 98 10.45 -0.91 0.39
N ASN A 99 10.88 -1.00 1.66
CA ASN A 99 10.67 -2.19 2.49
C ASN A 99 9.18 -2.42 2.76
N ILE A 100 8.43 -1.36 3.05
CA ILE A 100 6.98 -1.45 3.27
C ILE A 100 6.27 -1.99 2.02
N LEU A 101 6.65 -1.53 0.82
CA LEU A 101 6.13 -2.09 -0.44
C LEU A 101 6.40 -3.60 -0.54
N GLY A 102 7.63 -4.04 -0.26
CA GLY A 102 8.00 -5.45 -0.25
C GLY A 102 7.16 -6.26 0.75
N MET A 103 7.01 -5.77 1.99
CA MET A 103 6.21 -6.42 3.05
C MET A 103 4.73 -6.54 2.67
N CYS A 104 4.14 -5.47 2.13
CA CYS A 104 2.74 -5.50 1.71
C CYS A 104 2.53 -6.45 0.52
N ALA A 105 3.43 -6.46 -0.45
CA ALA A 105 3.38 -7.37 -1.59
C ALA A 105 3.53 -8.84 -1.16
N ASP A 106 4.43 -9.14 -0.24
CA ASP A 106 4.61 -10.47 0.34
C ASP A 106 3.35 -10.95 1.08
N ASN A 107 2.71 -10.07 1.86
CA ASN A 107 1.43 -10.36 2.50
C ASN A 107 0.32 -10.70 1.49
N VAL A 108 0.31 -10.05 0.32
CA VAL A 108 -0.64 -10.36 -0.76
C VAL A 108 -0.37 -11.76 -1.32
N LEU A 109 0.89 -12.08 -1.66
CA LEU A 109 1.24 -13.39 -2.23
C LEU A 109 1.02 -14.54 -1.24
N LYS A 110 1.22 -14.29 0.06
CA LYS A 110 0.93 -15.26 1.13
C LYS A 110 -0.56 -15.35 1.51
N GLY A 111 -1.40 -14.50 0.91
CA GLY A 111 -2.84 -14.48 1.20
C GLY A 111 -3.24 -13.85 2.54
N PHE A 112 -2.32 -13.19 3.24
CA PHE A 112 -2.61 -12.47 4.49
C PHE A 112 -3.29 -11.13 4.25
N LEU A 113 -3.04 -10.52 3.09
CA LEU A 113 -3.66 -9.27 2.64
C LEU A 113 -4.36 -9.49 1.31
N LYS A 114 -5.63 -9.13 1.23
CA LYS A 114 -6.38 -9.04 -0.01
C LYS A 114 -6.71 -7.57 -0.27
N PRO A 115 -5.93 -6.87 -1.10
CA PRO A 115 -6.16 -5.46 -1.36
C PRO A 115 -7.51 -5.26 -2.06
N ALA A 116 -8.23 -4.22 -1.65
CA ALA A 116 -9.49 -3.79 -2.26
C ALA A 116 -9.32 -2.39 -2.84
N PHE A 117 -10.01 -2.12 -3.94
CA PHE A 117 -9.97 -0.86 -4.65
C PHE A 117 -11.37 -0.29 -4.83
N TYR A 118 -11.47 0.91 -5.39
CA TYR A 118 -12.77 1.56 -5.58
C TYR A 118 -13.77 0.70 -6.34
N GLU A 119 -13.30 -0.04 -7.34
CA GLU A 119 -14.11 -0.95 -8.15
C GLU A 119 -14.68 -2.14 -7.37
N ASP A 120 -14.10 -2.44 -6.22
CA ASP A 120 -14.49 -3.54 -5.34
C ASP A 120 -15.59 -3.17 -4.33
N LEU A 121 -15.94 -1.90 -4.21
CA LEU A 121 -16.86 -1.40 -3.19
C LEU A 121 -18.32 -1.76 -3.50
N GLU A 122 -18.66 -1.95 -4.76
CA GLU A 122 -20.00 -2.35 -5.19
C GLU A 122 -20.38 -3.70 -4.56
N ASP A 123 -21.57 -3.81 -4.01
CA ASP A 123 -22.10 -4.99 -3.32
C ASP A 123 -21.28 -5.48 -2.10
N SER A 124 -20.42 -4.64 -1.56
CA SER A 124 -19.62 -4.96 -0.38
C SER A 124 -20.16 -4.33 0.89
N TYR A 125 -19.96 -5.02 2.03
CA TYR A 125 -20.18 -4.47 3.35
C TYR A 125 -18.92 -3.72 3.79
N ILE A 126 -19.00 -2.40 3.88
CA ILE A 126 -17.85 -1.53 4.09
C ILE A 126 -17.77 -1.15 5.56
N ILE A 127 -16.65 -1.45 6.20
CA ILE A 127 -16.36 -1.09 7.59
C ILE A 127 -15.20 -0.10 7.62
N ASP A 128 -15.44 1.06 8.20
CA ASP A 128 -14.40 2.05 8.46
C ASP A 128 -13.91 1.86 9.91
N VAL A 129 -12.67 1.42 10.07
CA VAL A 129 -12.07 1.14 11.38
C VAL A 129 -11.35 2.34 11.99
N ARG A 130 -11.40 3.51 11.33
CA ARG A 130 -10.86 4.75 11.88
C ARG A 130 -11.69 5.23 13.07
N ASN A 131 -11.12 6.13 13.87
CA ASN A 131 -11.86 6.75 14.96
C ASN A 131 -13.08 7.54 14.43
N GLU A 132 -14.04 7.81 15.30
CA GLU A 132 -15.29 8.48 14.93
C GLU A 132 -15.08 9.88 14.34
N GLU A 133 -14.08 10.61 14.79
CA GLU A 133 -13.78 11.95 14.32
C GLU A 133 -13.37 11.93 12.83
N ASN A 134 -12.44 11.05 12.48
CA ASN A 134 -12.02 10.86 11.09
C ASN A 134 -13.16 10.37 10.20
N PHE A 135 -13.99 9.46 10.72
CA PHE A 135 -15.17 8.96 10.01
C PHE A 135 -16.17 10.07 9.71
N LYS A 136 -16.48 10.93 10.72
CA LYS A 136 -17.41 12.06 10.57
C LYS A 136 -16.88 13.14 9.64
N THR A 137 -15.54 13.34 9.62
CA THR A 137 -14.92 14.32 8.72
C THR A 137 -15.04 13.92 7.26
N LYS A 138 -14.77 12.66 6.95
CA LYS A 138 -14.89 12.12 5.59
C LYS A 138 -14.96 10.59 5.63
N SER A 139 -15.97 10.01 5.01
CA SER A 139 -16.15 8.56 4.90
C SER A 139 -16.63 8.17 3.50
N ILE A 140 -16.56 6.89 3.18
CA ILE A 140 -17.17 6.33 1.98
C ILE A 140 -18.68 6.18 2.24
N ASN A 141 -19.50 6.56 1.26
CA ASN A 141 -20.95 6.43 1.36
C ASN A 141 -21.35 4.96 1.60
N GLY A 142 -22.20 4.75 2.61
CA GLY A 142 -22.64 3.41 3.02
C GLY A 142 -21.68 2.66 3.95
N ALA A 143 -20.52 3.24 4.29
CA ALA A 143 -19.62 2.64 5.27
C ALA A 143 -20.19 2.74 6.69
N ILE A 144 -19.93 1.70 7.49
CA ILE A 144 -20.28 1.63 8.91
C ILE A 144 -19.01 1.82 9.72
N ASN A 145 -19.06 2.72 10.70
CA ASN A 145 -17.90 2.94 11.57
C ASN A 145 -17.87 1.94 12.73
N ILE A 146 -16.83 1.15 12.76
CA ILE A 146 -16.47 0.26 13.87
C ILE A 146 -15.01 0.52 14.21
N PRO A 147 -14.71 1.47 15.11
CA PRO A 147 -13.35 1.81 15.45
C PRO A 147 -12.50 0.60 15.87
N GLU A 148 -11.23 0.60 15.49
CA GLU A 148 -10.27 -0.49 15.73
C GLU A 148 -10.28 -0.95 17.20
N GLU A 149 -10.35 -0.01 18.15
CA GLU A 149 -10.36 -0.30 19.58
C GLU A 149 -11.58 -1.15 20.01
N THR A 150 -12.69 -1.02 19.31
CA THR A 150 -13.94 -1.74 19.63
C THR A 150 -14.22 -2.92 18.71
N LEU A 151 -13.53 -2.99 17.58
CA LEU A 151 -13.79 -3.96 16.52
C LEU A 151 -13.84 -5.40 17.04
N ARG A 152 -12.88 -5.79 17.89
CA ARG A 152 -12.79 -7.15 18.45
C ARG A 152 -14.04 -7.55 19.26
N ASN A 153 -14.65 -6.60 19.94
CA ASN A 153 -15.85 -6.82 20.77
C ASN A 153 -17.14 -6.77 19.92
N ARG A 154 -17.06 -6.27 18.68
CA ARG A 154 -18.18 -6.06 17.77
C ARG A 154 -18.14 -6.97 16.53
N LEU A 155 -17.33 -8.03 16.55
CA LEU A 155 -17.22 -8.98 15.44
C LEU A 155 -18.55 -9.67 15.08
N ASN A 156 -19.48 -9.78 16.02
CA ASN A 156 -20.83 -10.33 15.81
C ASN A 156 -21.72 -9.42 14.93
N GLU A 157 -21.36 -8.15 14.76
CA GLU A 157 -22.08 -7.21 13.89
C GLU A 157 -21.66 -7.33 12.42
N ILE A 158 -20.55 -8.05 12.15
CA ILE A 158 -20.00 -8.21 10.81
C ILE A 158 -20.66 -9.39 10.12
N PRO A 159 -21.32 -9.19 8.95
CA PRO A 159 -21.96 -10.26 8.21
C PRO A 159 -20.92 -11.29 7.71
N LYS A 160 -21.24 -12.56 7.84
CA LYS A 160 -20.36 -13.67 7.39
C LYS A 160 -20.68 -14.12 5.96
N ASP A 161 -21.79 -13.71 5.43
CA ASP A 161 -22.35 -14.07 4.12
C ASP A 161 -22.08 -12.99 3.03
N LYS A 162 -21.39 -11.92 3.39
CA LYS A 162 -21.10 -10.82 2.47
C LYS A 162 -19.58 -10.60 2.32
N LYS A 163 -19.19 -10.03 1.18
CA LYS A 163 -17.84 -9.49 1.00
C LYS A 163 -17.69 -8.29 1.94
N VAL A 164 -16.71 -8.36 2.83
CA VAL A 164 -16.39 -7.27 3.78
C VAL A 164 -15.13 -6.55 3.33
N ILE A 165 -15.18 -5.23 3.29
CA ILE A 165 -14.02 -4.37 3.01
C ILE A 165 -13.76 -3.50 4.23
N LEU A 166 -12.52 -3.51 4.69
CA LEU A 166 -12.06 -2.67 5.79
C LEU A 166 -11.37 -1.41 5.23
N ILE A 167 -11.68 -0.27 5.82
CA ILE A 167 -11.06 1.01 5.48
C ILE A 167 -10.32 1.52 6.72
N CYS A 168 -9.06 1.88 6.53
CA CYS A 168 -8.25 2.53 7.56
C CYS A 168 -7.57 3.79 7.00
N ASN A 169 -6.66 4.40 7.77
CA ASN A 169 -5.93 5.60 7.33
C ASN A 169 -4.88 5.32 6.26
N ILE A 170 -4.27 4.14 6.26
CA ILE A 170 -3.08 3.82 5.45
C ILE A 170 -3.27 2.63 4.51
N GLY A 171 -4.32 1.85 4.64
CA GLY A 171 -4.73 0.84 3.65
C GLY A 171 -3.93 -0.48 3.66
N TYR A 172 -3.17 -0.77 4.72
CA TYR A 172 -2.43 -2.05 4.89
C TYR A 172 -2.31 -2.47 6.34
#